data_bdc800519690056c488f83c08526fb8a
#
_entry.id   bdc800519690056c488f83c08526fb8a
#
_cell.length_a   1.000
_cell.length_b   1.000
_cell.length_c   1.000
_cell.angle_alpha   90.00
_cell.angle_beta   90.00
_cell.angle_gamma   90.00
#
_symmetry.space_group_name_H-M   'P 1'
#
loop_
_entity.id
_entity.type
_entity.pdbx_description
1 polymer ?
#
loop_
_entity_poly.entity_id
_entity_poly.type
_entity_poly.pdbx_seq_one_letter_code
_entity_poly.pdbx_strand_id
1 'polypeptide(L)'
;MYKRQRLSAAPSPVVALNRAVAVAEADGPRAGLALIDDIDGLDDYYLLHVARGELLARAHEPSAAVTALRRALELAPSPAEQRHLHRRIAALA
;
A
#
# COMPACT_ATOMS: atom_id res chain seq x y z
N MET A 1 24.66 -15.23 18.96
CA MET A 1 24.40 -14.95 18.75
C MET A 1 23.88 -14.66 18.28
N TYR A 2 23.92 -14.72 18.11
CA TYR A 2 23.44 -14.32 17.64
C TYR A 2 22.62 -13.86 17.46
N LYS A 3 22.45 -13.61 17.58
CA LYS A 3 21.76 -13.08 17.44
C LYS A 3 21.16 -12.52 17.01
N ARG A 4 21.49 -12.45 17.02
CA ARG A 4 21.16 -11.72 16.52
C ARG A 4 20.46 -11.48 15.86
N GLN A 5 20.52 -11.73 15.65
CA GLN A 5 20.03 -11.43 14.99
C GLN A 5 19.12 -11.37 14.79
N ARG A 6 19.18 -11.56 15.03
CA ARG A 6 18.43 -11.37 14.85
C ARG A 6 17.71 -10.90 14.73
N LEU A 7 17.86 -10.79 14.76
CA LEU A 7 17.60 -10.18 14.63
C LEU A 7 16.81 -9.90 14.14
N SER A 8 17.02 -9.44 13.91
CA SER A 8 16.38 -9.34 13.24
C SER A 8 15.27 -9.75 12.92
N ALA A 9 14.96 -9.48 13.23
CA ALA A 9 13.82 -10.34 13.30
C ALA A 9 12.63 -9.80 12.53
N ALA A 10 12.40 -8.50 12.58
CA ALA A 10 11.31 -7.89 11.84
C ALA A 10 11.69 -7.75 10.37
N PRO A 11 10.79 -8.04 9.42
CA PRO A 11 11.07 -7.79 8.02
C PRO A 11 11.22 -6.28 7.76
N SER A 12 11.89 -5.92 6.68
CA SER A 12 11.94 -4.52 6.27
C SER A 12 10.51 -4.05 5.96
N PRO A 13 10.25 -2.73 6.06
CA PRO A 13 8.91 -2.23 5.72
C PRO A 13 8.46 -2.59 4.30
N VAL A 14 9.38 -2.61 3.33
CA VAL A 14 9.03 -2.99 1.96
C VAL A 14 8.63 -4.47 1.89
N VAL A 15 9.34 -5.34 2.60
CA VAL A 15 8.97 -6.75 2.66
C VAL A 15 7.61 -6.91 3.34
N ALA A 16 7.35 -6.14 4.41
CA ALA A 16 6.06 -6.17 5.08
C ALA A 16 4.94 -5.73 4.14
N LEU A 17 5.18 -4.72 3.30
CA LEU A 17 4.19 -4.29 2.31
C LEU A 17 3.91 -5.39 1.30
N ASN A 18 4.94 -6.04 0.79
CA ASN A 18 4.77 -7.13 -0.17
C ASN A 18 3.98 -8.28 0.44
N ARG A 19 4.23 -8.58 1.72
CA ARG A 19 3.47 -9.60 2.44
C ARG A 19 2.00 -9.22 2.57
N ALA A 20 1.73 -7.94 2.87
CA ALA A 20 0.35 -7.46 3.00
C ALA A 20 -0.42 -7.64 1.70
N VAL A 21 0.22 -7.33 0.56
CA VAL A 21 -0.39 -7.51 -0.75
C VAL A 21 -0.68 -9.00 -1.01
N ALA A 22 0.26 -9.88 -0.67
CA ALA A 22 0.06 -11.32 -0.85
C ALA A 22 -1.06 -11.84 0.04
N VAL A 23 -1.15 -11.36 1.28
CA VAL A 23 -2.25 -11.74 2.19
C VAL A 23 -3.59 -11.27 1.63
N ALA A 24 -3.63 -10.08 1.04
CA ALA A 24 -4.86 -9.59 0.42
C ALA A 24 -5.31 -10.49 -0.74
N GLU A 25 -4.37 -11.05 -1.50
CA GLU A 25 -4.72 -11.98 -2.57
C GLU A 25 -5.29 -13.29 -2.04
N ALA A 26 -4.78 -13.77 -0.91
CA ALA A 26 -5.21 -15.04 -0.33
C ALA A 26 -6.46 -14.90 0.55
N ASP A 27 -6.53 -13.86 1.37
CA ASP A 27 -7.50 -13.72 2.44
C ASP A 27 -8.45 -12.53 2.27
N GLY A 28 -8.30 -11.78 1.19
CA GLY A 28 -9.16 -10.65 0.89
C GLY A 28 -8.52 -9.31 1.24
N PRO A 29 -9.07 -8.21 0.67
CA PRO A 29 -8.45 -6.90 0.79
C PRO A 29 -8.38 -6.37 2.23
N ARG A 30 -9.36 -6.66 3.07
CA ARG A 30 -9.34 -6.14 4.44
C ARG A 30 -8.21 -6.75 5.27
N ALA A 31 -7.88 -8.03 5.05
CA ALA A 31 -6.76 -8.66 5.73
C ALA A 31 -5.43 -7.98 5.35
N GLY A 32 -5.27 -7.65 4.07
CA GLY A 32 -4.08 -6.92 3.61
C GLY A 32 -4.03 -5.51 4.18
N LEU A 33 -5.17 -4.81 4.21
CA LEU A 33 -5.24 -3.45 4.77
C LEU A 33 -4.85 -3.42 6.24
N ALA A 34 -5.28 -4.41 7.02
CA ALA A 34 -4.90 -4.48 8.44
C ALA A 34 -3.38 -4.57 8.60
N LEU A 35 -2.72 -5.33 7.74
CA LEU A 35 -1.26 -5.43 7.78
C LEU A 35 -0.59 -4.13 7.33
N ILE A 36 -1.13 -3.46 6.32
CA ILE A 36 -0.60 -2.18 5.86
C ILE A 36 -0.66 -1.15 6.98
N ASP A 37 -1.74 -1.13 7.76
CA ASP A 37 -1.91 -0.18 8.85
C ASP A 37 -0.85 -0.36 9.95
N ASP A 38 -0.26 -1.54 10.06
CA ASP A 38 0.79 -1.81 11.04
C ASP A 38 2.20 -1.49 10.56
N ILE A 39 2.35 -1.07 9.30
CA ILE A 39 3.68 -0.76 8.76
C ILE A 39 4.07 0.66 9.11
N ASP A 40 5.23 0.82 9.75
CA ASP A 40 5.81 2.14 10.04
C ASP A 40 6.90 2.45 9.02
N GLY A 41 7.12 3.74 8.78
CA GLY A 41 8.28 4.20 8.01
C GLY A 41 8.06 4.31 6.51
N LEU A 42 6.84 4.05 6.02
CA LEU A 42 6.54 4.13 4.60
C LEU A 42 5.54 5.23 4.24
N ASP A 43 5.37 6.23 5.12
CA ASP A 43 4.40 7.29 4.88
C ASP A 43 4.70 8.10 3.61
N ASP A 44 5.95 8.15 3.20
CA ASP A 44 6.36 8.85 1.97
C ASP A 44 6.69 7.87 0.84
N TYR A 45 6.33 6.61 0.98
CA TYR A 45 6.63 5.60 -0.02
C TYR A 45 5.43 5.44 -0.97
N TYR A 46 5.65 5.81 -2.23
CA TYR A 46 4.62 5.83 -3.26
C TYR A 46 3.82 4.53 -3.32
N LEU A 47 4.52 3.38 -3.32
CA LEU A 47 3.86 2.09 -3.52
C LEU A 47 2.97 1.66 -2.35
N LEU A 48 3.24 2.16 -1.12
CA LEU A 48 2.34 1.89 0.00
C LEU A 48 0.96 2.47 -0.28
N HIS A 49 0.92 3.71 -0.75
CA HIS A 49 -0.35 4.40 -0.98
C HIS A 49 -1.08 3.85 -2.19
N VAL A 50 -0.35 3.39 -3.21
CA VAL A 50 -0.96 2.70 -4.34
C VAL A 50 -1.62 1.40 -3.86
N ALA A 51 -0.90 0.59 -3.08
CA ALA A 51 -1.43 -0.67 -2.57
C ALA A 51 -2.65 -0.44 -1.68
N ARG A 52 -2.55 0.55 -0.77
CA ARG A 52 -3.66 0.88 0.11
C ARG A 52 -4.88 1.30 -0.71
N GLY A 53 -4.68 2.16 -1.70
CA GLY A 53 -5.78 2.64 -2.53
C GLY A 53 -6.46 1.51 -3.31
N GLU A 54 -5.68 0.62 -3.90
CA GLU A 54 -6.26 -0.49 -4.67
C GLU A 54 -6.99 -1.47 -3.76
N LEU A 55 -6.47 -1.75 -2.57
CA LEU A 55 -7.15 -2.63 -1.63
C LEU A 55 -8.44 -2.00 -1.10
N LEU A 56 -8.44 -0.70 -0.84
CA LEU A 56 -9.65 0.00 -0.43
C LEU A 56 -10.71 -0.04 -1.52
N ALA A 57 -10.32 0.11 -2.79
CA ALA A 57 -11.25 -0.01 -3.89
C ALA A 57 -11.87 -1.40 -3.94
N ARG A 58 -11.05 -2.44 -3.76
CA ARG A 58 -11.53 -3.83 -3.74
C ARG A 58 -12.39 -4.12 -2.52
N ALA A 59 -12.21 -3.38 -1.44
CA ALA A 59 -13.03 -3.50 -0.24
C ALA A 59 -14.31 -2.67 -0.32
N HIS A 60 -14.60 -2.10 -1.48
CA HIS A 60 -15.82 -1.29 -1.73
C HIS A 60 -15.84 0.00 -0.91
N GLU A 61 -14.68 0.63 -0.76
CA GLU A 61 -14.55 1.91 -0.08
C GLU A 61 -13.92 2.94 -1.03
N PRO A 62 -14.68 3.40 -2.03
CA PRO A 62 -14.11 4.25 -3.08
C PRO A 62 -13.61 5.61 -2.58
N SER A 63 -14.30 6.21 -1.60
CA SER A 63 -13.84 7.51 -1.08
C SER A 63 -12.49 7.41 -0.40
N ALA A 64 -12.30 6.39 0.44
CA ALA A 64 -11.02 6.15 1.09
C ALA A 64 -9.94 5.77 0.08
N ALA A 65 -10.33 4.99 -0.94
CA ALA A 65 -9.42 4.62 -2.02
C ALA A 65 -8.90 5.86 -2.76
N VAL A 66 -9.80 6.79 -3.09
CA VAL A 66 -9.40 8.03 -3.77
C VAL A 66 -8.45 8.84 -2.91
N THR A 67 -8.71 8.95 -1.60
CA THR A 67 -7.81 9.66 -0.69
C THR A 67 -6.40 9.05 -0.71
N ALA A 68 -6.30 7.72 -0.64
CA ALA A 68 -5.01 7.05 -0.69
C ALA A 68 -4.31 7.26 -2.04
N LEU A 69 -5.05 7.15 -3.14
CA LEU A 69 -4.47 7.34 -4.48
C LEU A 69 -4.05 8.79 -4.72
N ARG A 70 -4.73 9.76 -4.12
CA ARG A 70 -4.28 11.16 -4.20
C ARG A 70 -2.94 11.35 -3.48
N ARG A 71 -2.75 10.67 -2.35
CA ARG A 71 -1.46 10.71 -1.67
C ARG A 71 -0.38 10.05 -2.54
N ALA A 72 -0.70 8.93 -3.17
CA ALA A 72 0.22 8.29 -4.11
C ALA A 72 0.58 9.24 -5.25
N LEU A 73 -0.39 9.99 -5.76
CA LEU A 73 -0.18 10.93 -6.85
C LEU A 73 0.84 12.01 -6.45
N GLU A 74 0.77 12.52 -5.21
CA GLU A 74 1.74 13.50 -4.71
C GLU A 74 3.16 12.95 -4.70
N LEU A 75 3.30 11.64 -4.54
CA LEU A 75 4.60 10.97 -4.42
C LEU A 75 5.03 10.30 -5.72
N ALA A 76 4.20 10.33 -6.74
CA ALA A 76 4.44 9.59 -7.98
C ALA A 76 5.75 10.03 -8.66
N PRO A 77 6.63 9.07 -8.99
CA PRO A 77 7.98 9.40 -9.45
C PRO A 77 8.07 9.85 -10.90
N SER A 78 7.03 9.64 -11.70
CA SER A 78 7.11 9.96 -13.12
C SER A 78 5.75 10.35 -13.68
N PRO A 79 5.72 11.07 -14.84
CA PRO A 79 4.46 11.40 -15.49
C PRO A 79 3.61 10.18 -15.85
N ALA A 80 4.22 9.05 -16.16
CA ALA A 80 3.47 7.84 -16.49
C ALA A 80 2.66 7.34 -15.30
N GLU A 81 3.27 7.28 -14.11
CA GLU A 81 2.55 6.92 -12.89
C GLU A 81 1.48 7.94 -12.56
N GLN A 82 1.78 9.21 -12.72
CA GLN A 82 0.79 10.27 -12.47
C GLN A 82 -0.44 10.10 -13.37
N ARG A 83 -0.24 9.83 -14.65
CA ARG A 83 -1.36 9.62 -15.58
C ARG A 83 -2.19 8.39 -15.18
N HIS A 84 -1.51 7.32 -14.80
CA HIS A 84 -2.22 6.11 -14.35
C HIS A 84 -3.09 6.40 -13.14
N LEU A 85 -2.55 7.11 -12.15
CA LEU A 85 -3.29 7.44 -10.93
C LEU A 85 -4.45 8.38 -11.22
N HIS A 86 -4.27 9.36 -12.10
CA HIS A 86 -5.39 10.22 -12.49
C HIS A 86 -6.55 9.41 -13.07
N ARG A 87 -6.24 8.43 -13.92
CA ARG A 87 -7.28 7.57 -14.51
C ARG A 87 -7.98 6.73 -13.44
N ARG A 88 -7.19 6.17 -12.50
CA ARG A 88 -7.77 5.35 -11.41
C ARG A 88 -8.68 6.18 -10.51
N ILE A 89 -8.22 7.37 -10.13
CA ILE A 89 -9.03 8.27 -9.29
C ILE A 89 -10.33 8.64 -10.01
N ALA A 90 -10.25 8.97 -11.29
CA ALA A 90 -11.45 9.31 -12.07
C ALA A 90 -12.44 8.14 -12.13
N ALA A 91 -11.94 6.92 -12.24
CA ALA A 91 -12.80 5.73 -12.31
C ALA A 91 -13.51 5.45 -10.99
N LEU A 92 -12.91 5.85 -9.86
CA LEU A 92 -13.45 5.60 -8.53
C LEU A 92 -14.29 6.76 -7.98
N ALA A 93 -14.05 7.96 -8.46
CA ALA A 93 -14.72 9.15 -7.95
C ALA A 93 -16.16 9.30 -8.44
#